data_418424fdb7f0d28f440fb9255186537f
#
_entry.id   418424fdb7f0d28f440fb9255186537f
#
_cell.length_a   1.000
_cell.length_b   1.000
_cell.length_c   1.000
_cell.angle_alpha   90.00
_cell.angle_beta   90.00
_cell.angle_gamma   90.00
#
_symmetry.space_group_name_H-M   'P 1'
#
loop_
_entity.id
_entity.type
_entity.pdbx_description
1 polymer ?
#
loop_
_entity_poly.entity_id
_entity_poly.type
_entity_poly.pdbx_seq_one_letter_code
_entity_poly.pdbx_strand_id
1 'polypeptide(L)'
;MQRNTRRTFLKAAPVAALAVPAAAQGPVKKVHRRGKPPAQTPLFNGAVSYGNLLFIAGKGAHFEGDIKAHTNHVLNEIQKELENAGSSMEKVLKVNVYLNDLKDYQAMNEVFRGRFGPEPPVRTTIAAAGGIPGNSLVEIDCIAYI
;
A
#
# COMPACT_ATOMS: atom_id res chain seq x y z
N MET A 1 -37.97 -34.42 73.27
CA MET A 1 -38.03 -34.69 71.84
C MET A 1 -37.46 -33.50 71.12
N GLN A 2 -36.19 -33.50 70.71
CA GLN A 2 -35.59 -32.41 69.96
C GLN A 2 -35.47 -32.84 68.49
N ARG A 3 -36.11 -32.07 67.59
CA ARG A 3 -36.00 -32.29 66.15
C ARG A 3 -34.79 -31.50 65.59
N ASN A 4 -33.79 -32.19 65.15
CA ASN A 4 -32.59 -31.67 64.54
C ASN A 4 -32.88 -31.39 63.04
N THR A 5 -33.02 -30.14 62.65
CA THR A 5 -33.22 -29.72 61.22
C THR A 5 -31.84 -29.48 60.63
N ARG A 6 -31.33 -30.42 59.88
CA ARG A 6 -30.10 -30.18 59.04
C ARG A 6 -30.42 -29.32 57.84
N ARG A 7 -29.94 -28.09 57.84
CA ARG A 7 -29.94 -27.23 56.67
C ARG A 7 -28.75 -27.62 55.74
N THR A 8 -29.08 -28.18 54.59
CA THR A 8 -28.12 -28.49 53.54
C THR A 8 -27.84 -27.18 52.74
N PHE A 9 -26.64 -26.62 52.87
CA PHE A 9 -26.20 -25.52 52.03
C PHE A 9 -25.76 -26.07 50.66
N LEU A 10 -26.56 -25.82 49.61
CA LEU A 10 -26.14 -26.01 48.23
C LEU A 10 -25.12 -24.93 47.91
N LYS A 11 -23.87 -25.33 47.73
CA LYS A 11 -22.81 -24.47 47.17
C LYS A 11 -23.07 -24.32 45.65
N ALA A 12 -23.50 -23.16 45.24
CA ALA A 12 -23.55 -22.79 43.80
C ALA A 12 -22.11 -22.75 43.25
N ALA A 13 -21.82 -23.58 42.26
CA ALA A 13 -20.59 -23.52 41.54
C ALA A 13 -20.58 -22.27 40.63
N PRO A 14 -19.46 -21.55 40.51
CA PRO A 14 -19.39 -20.39 39.59
C PRO A 14 -19.45 -20.91 38.16
N VAL A 15 -20.45 -20.43 37.39
CA VAL A 15 -20.50 -20.66 35.97
C VAL A 15 -19.38 -19.79 35.34
N ALA A 16 -18.30 -20.44 34.91
CA ALA A 16 -17.26 -19.79 34.13
C ALA A 16 -17.88 -19.36 32.79
N ALA A 17 -18.10 -18.06 32.59
CA ALA A 17 -18.48 -17.50 31.30
C ALA A 17 -17.34 -17.76 30.34
N LEU A 18 -17.52 -18.68 29.38
CA LEU A 18 -16.63 -18.87 28.24
C LEU A 18 -16.70 -17.57 27.38
N ALA A 19 -15.65 -16.74 27.46
CA ALA A 19 -15.49 -15.63 26.57
C ALA A 19 -15.39 -16.16 25.13
N VAL A 20 -16.43 -15.95 24.34
CA VAL A 20 -16.42 -16.21 22.90
C VAL A 20 -15.40 -15.24 22.31
N PRO A 21 -14.32 -15.71 21.63
CA PRO A 21 -13.38 -14.80 21.00
C PRO A 21 -14.16 -13.95 20.00
N ALA A 22 -14.02 -12.61 20.11
CA ALA A 22 -14.58 -11.70 19.13
C ALA A 22 -14.07 -12.13 17.75
N ALA A 23 -14.98 -12.46 16.83
CA ALA A 23 -14.62 -12.84 15.48
C ALA A 23 -13.72 -11.73 14.92
N ALA A 24 -12.48 -12.06 14.55
CA ALA A 24 -11.54 -11.13 13.97
C ALA A 24 -12.20 -10.57 12.71
N GLN A 25 -12.51 -9.27 12.72
CA GLN A 25 -13.05 -8.61 11.53
C GLN A 25 -12.01 -8.77 10.43
N GLY A 26 -12.45 -9.24 9.25
CA GLY A 26 -11.58 -9.40 8.09
C GLY A 26 -10.93 -8.06 7.69
N PRO A 27 -9.90 -8.10 6.83
CA PRO A 27 -9.20 -6.90 6.43
C PRO A 27 -10.15 -5.87 5.78
N VAL A 28 -9.96 -4.59 6.10
CA VAL A 28 -10.78 -3.47 5.60
C VAL A 28 -9.91 -2.59 4.70
N LYS A 29 -10.50 -2.05 3.62
CA LYS A 29 -9.85 -1.06 2.76
C LYS A 29 -9.55 0.20 3.56
N LYS A 30 -8.30 0.65 3.55
CA LYS A 30 -7.85 1.91 4.14
C LYS A 30 -7.25 2.82 3.06
N VAL A 31 -7.60 4.10 3.09
CA VAL A 31 -7.01 5.12 2.21
C VAL A 31 -5.91 5.87 2.98
N HIS A 32 -4.72 5.95 2.38
CA HIS A 32 -3.59 6.71 2.90
C HIS A 32 -3.53 8.06 2.19
N ARG A 33 -3.68 9.14 2.94
CA ARG A 33 -3.69 10.51 2.40
C ARG A 33 -2.58 11.33 3.02
N ARG A 34 -1.99 12.20 2.22
CA ARG A 34 -1.15 13.29 2.70
C ARG A 34 -2.04 14.52 2.94
N GLY A 35 -2.41 14.79 4.17
CA GLY A 35 -3.22 15.96 4.54
C GLY A 35 -4.72 15.68 4.68
N LYS A 36 -5.53 16.75 4.63
CA LYS A 36 -6.97 16.70 4.89
C LYS A 36 -7.72 15.97 3.76
N PRO A 37 -8.85 15.31 4.08
CA PRO A 37 -9.74 14.79 3.04
C PRO A 37 -10.17 15.91 2.07
N PRO A 38 -10.28 15.62 0.77
CA PRO A 38 -10.75 16.59 -0.21
C PRO A 38 -12.22 16.94 0.04
N ALA A 39 -12.62 18.16 -0.30
CA ALA A 39 -14.00 18.63 -0.14
C ALA A 39 -15.01 17.89 -1.06
N GLN A 40 -14.52 17.38 -2.20
CA GLN A 40 -15.29 16.60 -3.15
C GLN A 40 -14.67 15.20 -3.29
N THR A 41 -15.48 14.22 -3.67
CA THR A 41 -15.00 12.86 -3.96
C THR A 41 -13.94 12.90 -5.07
N PRO A 42 -12.69 12.45 -4.80
CA PRO A 42 -11.65 12.45 -5.83
C PRO A 42 -11.89 11.34 -6.87
N LEU A 43 -11.34 11.50 -8.06
CA LEU A 43 -11.39 10.47 -9.11
C LEU A 43 -10.69 9.18 -8.69
N PHE A 44 -9.59 9.29 -7.94
CA PHE A 44 -8.83 8.16 -7.41
C PHE A 44 -8.08 8.58 -6.13
N ASN A 45 -7.51 7.60 -5.42
CA ASN A 45 -6.64 7.83 -4.27
C ASN A 45 -5.20 7.49 -4.64
N GLY A 46 -4.24 8.23 -4.12
CA GLY A 46 -2.80 7.99 -4.37
C GLY A 46 -2.29 6.68 -3.77
N ALA A 47 -2.86 6.26 -2.64
CA ALA A 47 -2.51 5.01 -1.98
C ALA A 47 -3.69 4.41 -1.22
N VAL A 48 -3.87 3.09 -1.34
CA VAL A 48 -4.85 2.32 -0.58
C VAL A 48 -4.23 1.02 -0.08
N SER A 49 -4.65 0.55 1.10
CA SER A 49 -4.28 -0.79 1.60
C SER A 49 -5.49 -1.65 1.86
N TYR A 50 -5.28 -2.98 1.83
CA TYR A 50 -6.22 -4.02 2.24
C TYR A 50 -5.44 -5.11 2.95
N GLY A 51 -5.71 -5.29 4.24
CA GLY A 51 -4.81 -6.05 5.10
C GLY A 51 -3.45 -5.38 5.15
N ASN A 52 -2.41 -6.14 4.91
CA ASN A 52 -1.04 -5.66 4.82
C ASN A 52 -0.58 -5.32 3.39
N LEU A 53 -1.40 -5.51 2.35
CA LEU A 53 -1.09 -5.12 0.99
C LEU A 53 -1.37 -3.64 0.76
N LEU A 54 -0.42 -2.96 0.14
CA LEU A 54 -0.46 -1.53 -0.19
C LEU A 54 -0.36 -1.34 -1.70
N PHE A 55 -1.28 -0.59 -2.27
CA PHE A 55 -1.37 -0.26 -3.69
C PHE A 55 -1.08 1.23 -3.86
N ILE A 56 -0.09 1.57 -4.65
CA ILE A 56 0.30 2.94 -4.99
C ILE A 56 -0.13 3.22 -6.44
N ALA A 57 -0.89 4.29 -6.63
CA ALA A 57 -1.30 4.75 -7.95
C ALA A 57 -0.12 5.24 -8.78
N GLY A 58 -0.27 5.23 -10.09
CA GLY A 58 0.72 5.75 -11.04
C GLY A 58 1.20 7.16 -10.67
N LYS A 59 2.49 7.37 -10.79
CA LYS A 59 3.18 8.65 -10.63
C LYS A 59 3.84 9.02 -11.94
N GLY A 60 3.56 10.21 -12.44
CA GLY A 60 4.19 10.82 -13.59
C GLY A 60 5.01 12.05 -13.20
N ALA A 61 5.77 12.58 -14.16
CA ALA A 61 6.54 13.82 -14.04
C ALA A 61 5.95 14.88 -14.98
N HIS A 62 5.58 16.03 -14.45
CA HIS A 62 4.87 17.10 -15.20
C HIS A 62 5.71 18.36 -15.26
N PHE A 63 6.95 18.24 -15.73
CA PHE A 63 7.90 19.32 -15.94
C PHE A 63 8.79 19.02 -17.15
N GLU A 64 9.45 20.01 -17.69
CA GLU A 64 10.41 19.83 -18.77
C GLU A 64 11.67 19.11 -18.28
N GLY A 65 12.02 18.00 -18.93
CA GLY A 65 13.16 17.19 -18.53
C GLY A 65 13.35 15.97 -19.43
N ASP A 66 14.47 15.30 -19.24
CA ASP A 66 14.76 14.03 -19.91
C ASP A 66 14.20 12.84 -19.14
N ILE A 67 14.31 11.65 -19.72
CA ILE A 67 13.82 10.42 -19.10
C ILE A 67 14.49 10.13 -17.75
N LYS A 68 15.76 10.48 -17.54
CA LYS A 68 16.46 10.26 -16.27
C LYS A 68 15.91 11.19 -15.19
N ALA A 69 15.69 12.47 -15.50
CA ALA A 69 15.07 13.43 -14.60
C ALA A 69 13.65 13.00 -14.21
N HIS A 70 12.82 12.60 -15.20
CA HIS A 70 11.46 12.11 -14.97
C HIS A 70 11.46 10.83 -14.12
N THR A 71 12.30 9.84 -14.45
CA THR A 71 12.38 8.58 -13.68
C THR A 71 12.79 8.82 -12.23
N ASN A 72 13.78 9.68 -12.00
CA ASN A 72 14.21 10.00 -10.64
C ASN A 72 13.10 10.68 -9.82
N HIS A 73 12.41 11.65 -10.45
CA HIS A 73 11.26 12.31 -9.82
C HIS A 73 10.15 11.32 -9.45
N VAL A 74 9.74 10.48 -10.41
CA VAL A 74 8.67 9.50 -10.22
C VAL A 74 9.00 8.51 -9.11
N LEU A 75 10.23 7.97 -9.06
CA LEU A 75 10.67 7.07 -8.00
C LEU A 75 10.72 7.75 -6.63
N ASN A 76 11.08 9.04 -6.57
CA ASN A 76 11.01 9.81 -5.33
C ASN A 76 9.56 10.02 -4.85
N GLU A 77 8.62 10.26 -5.77
CA GLU A 77 7.20 10.35 -5.41
C GLU A 77 6.61 9.02 -4.94
N ILE A 78 6.99 7.90 -5.57
CA ILE A 78 6.65 6.54 -5.11
C ILE A 78 7.18 6.33 -3.68
N GLN A 79 8.45 6.63 -3.43
CA GLN A 79 9.06 6.51 -2.11
C GLN A 79 8.30 7.29 -1.04
N LYS A 80 7.95 8.54 -1.30
CA LYS A 80 7.16 9.38 -0.38
C LYS A 80 5.78 8.80 -0.09
N GLU A 81 5.11 8.20 -1.09
CA GLU A 81 3.81 7.55 -0.86
C GLU A 81 3.94 6.28 0.00
N LEU A 82 4.97 5.47 -0.26
CA LEU A 82 5.27 4.28 0.54
C LEU A 82 5.53 4.66 2.00
N GLU A 83 6.40 5.64 2.24
CA GLU A 83 6.73 6.12 3.58
C GLU A 83 5.50 6.70 4.31
N ASN A 84 4.67 7.49 3.61
CA ASN A 84 3.41 8.03 4.16
C ASN A 84 2.43 6.93 4.59
N ALA A 85 2.49 5.78 3.95
CA ALA A 85 1.63 4.63 4.27
C ALA A 85 2.27 3.65 5.29
N GLY A 86 3.51 3.90 5.75
CA GLY A 86 4.23 3.03 6.69
C GLY A 86 5.00 1.88 6.03
N SER A 87 5.28 2.00 4.74
CA SER A 87 6.07 1.05 3.94
C SER A 87 7.43 1.65 3.55
N SER A 88 8.15 1.00 2.63
CA SER A 88 9.43 1.45 2.08
C SER A 88 9.66 0.91 0.68
N MET A 89 10.69 1.42 -0.03
CA MET A 89 11.07 0.93 -1.35
C MET A 89 11.46 -0.56 -1.34
N GLU A 90 12.10 -1.04 -0.28
CA GLU A 90 12.49 -2.45 -0.12
C GLU A 90 11.30 -3.40 0.12
N LYS A 91 10.15 -2.86 0.54
CA LYS A 91 8.92 -3.62 0.74
C LYS A 91 8.05 -3.70 -0.52
N VAL A 92 8.50 -3.17 -1.63
CA VAL A 92 7.77 -3.25 -2.91
C VAL A 92 7.86 -4.66 -3.46
N LEU A 93 6.73 -5.24 -3.83
CA LEU A 93 6.60 -6.60 -4.38
C LEU A 93 6.51 -6.60 -5.89
N LYS A 94 5.81 -5.62 -6.46
CA LYS A 94 5.60 -5.50 -7.90
C LYS A 94 5.66 -4.04 -8.34
N VAL A 95 6.27 -3.80 -9.50
CA VAL A 95 6.30 -2.50 -10.18
C VAL A 95 5.83 -2.66 -11.62
N ASN A 96 4.96 -1.77 -12.06
CA ASN A 96 4.67 -1.57 -13.47
C ASN A 96 5.32 -0.24 -13.92
N VAL A 97 6.02 -0.29 -15.03
CA VAL A 97 6.67 0.87 -15.67
C VAL A 97 6.06 1.07 -17.04
N TYR A 98 5.51 2.25 -17.26
CA TYR A 98 4.95 2.68 -18.54
C TYR A 98 5.86 3.78 -19.10
N LEU A 99 6.46 3.53 -20.25
CA LEU A 99 7.30 4.51 -20.97
C LEU A 99 6.48 5.20 -22.06
N ASN A 100 6.74 6.46 -22.28
CA ASN A 100 6.18 7.17 -23.45
C ASN A 100 6.77 6.63 -24.77
N ASP A 101 8.05 6.25 -24.74
CA ASP A 101 8.76 5.66 -25.88
C ASP A 101 9.73 4.59 -25.39
N LEU A 102 9.77 3.42 -26.05
CA LEU A 102 10.64 2.32 -25.67
C LEU A 102 12.14 2.63 -25.89
N LYS A 103 12.49 3.65 -26.71
CA LYS A 103 13.87 4.12 -26.83
C LYS A 103 14.47 4.57 -25.50
N ASP A 104 13.63 4.99 -24.55
CA ASP A 104 14.04 5.48 -23.23
C ASP A 104 14.34 4.36 -22.21
N TYR A 105 14.12 3.10 -22.60
CA TYR A 105 14.22 1.93 -21.71
C TYR A 105 15.56 1.83 -20.99
N GLN A 106 16.69 1.98 -21.71
CA GLN A 106 18.01 1.86 -21.11
C GLN A 106 18.33 3.01 -20.15
N ALA A 107 18.06 4.23 -20.54
CA ALA A 107 18.29 5.42 -19.71
C ALA A 107 17.41 5.43 -18.44
N MET A 108 16.16 4.96 -18.55
CA MET A 108 15.29 4.71 -17.40
C MET A 108 15.90 3.66 -16.45
N ASN A 109 16.40 2.54 -16.98
CA ASN A 109 17.00 1.46 -16.18
C ASN A 109 18.23 1.91 -15.39
N GLU A 110 19.03 2.83 -15.91
CA GLU A 110 20.18 3.39 -15.18
C GLU A 110 19.77 4.07 -13.88
N VAL A 111 18.67 4.82 -13.90
CA VAL A 111 18.12 5.51 -12.71
C VAL A 111 17.36 4.55 -11.80
N PHE A 112 16.69 3.55 -12.38
CA PHE A 112 15.88 2.57 -11.64
C PHE A 112 16.75 1.63 -10.80
N ARG A 113 17.95 1.32 -11.27
CA ARG A 113 18.88 0.37 -10.63
C ARG A 113 19.19 0.78 -9.19
N GLY A 114 19.04 -0.20 -8.26
CA GLY A 114 19.35 -0.03 -6.84
C GLY A 114 18.30 0.74 -6.03
N ARG A 115 17.24 1.28 -6.66
CA ARG A 115 16.23 2.07 -5.94
C ARG A 115 15.38 1.25 -4.97
N PHE A 116 15.29 -0.06 -5.16
CA PHE A 116 14.47 -0.98 -4.36
C PHE A 116 15.31 -1.92 -3.47
N GLY A 117 16.56 -1.57 -3.21
CA GLY A 117 17.48 -2.38 -2.41
C GLY A 117 18.10 -3.56 -3.19
N PRO A 118 18.74 -4.52 -2.46
CA PRO A 118 19.46 -5.62 -3.06
C PRO A 118 18.56 -6.69 -3.70
N GLU A 119 17.31 -6.79 -3.28
CA GLU A 119 16.30 -7.73 -3.78
C GLU A 119 15.14 -6.97 -4.44
N PRO A 120 15.29 -6.52 -5.71
CA PRO A 120 14.29 -5.69 -6.36
C PRO A 120 12.98 -6.44 -6.62
N PRO A 121 11.84 -5.73 -6.73
CA PRO A 121 10.54 -6.32 -7.02
C PRO A 121 10.46 -6.95 -8.41
N VAL A 122 9.44 -7.79 -8.62
CA VAL A 122 9.08 -8.18 -9.98
C VAL A 122 8.61 -6.96 -10.77
N ARG A 123 8.98 -6.85 -12.06
CA ARG A 123 8.68 -5.68 -12.89
C ARG A 123 8.10 -6.06 -14.25
N THR A 124 7.11 -5.29 -14.70
CA THR A 124 6.67 -5.25 -16.08
C THR A 124 6.98 -3.87 -16.65
N THR A 125 7.51 -3.81 -17.88
CA THR A 125 7.77 -2.54 -18.57
C THR A 125 7.19 -2.61 -19.98
N ILE A 126 6.41 -1.61 -20.35
CA ILE A 126 5.85 -1.44 -21.69
C ILE A 126 5.98 0.02 -22.13
N ALA A 127 5.87 0.28 -23.44
CA ALA A 127 5.62 1.61 -23.97
C ALA A 127 4.12 1.82 -24.17
N ALA A 128 3.58 2.95 -23.72
CA ALA A 128 2.17 3.29 -23.85
C ALA A 128 1.86 3.80 -25.24
N ALA A 129 0.94 3.16 -25.94
CA ALA A 129 0.44 3.69 -27.21
C ALA A 129 -0.36 5.00 -26.97
N GLY A 130 0.00 6.08 -27.66
CA GLY A 130 -0.64 7.37 -27.50
C GLY A 130 -0.09 8.24 -26.37
N GLY A 131 0.94 7.80 -25.65
CA GLY A 131 1.66 8.58 -24.64
C GLY A 131 1.12 8.43 -23.22
N ILE A 132 1.69 9.20 -22.31
CA ILE A 132 1.37 9.24 -20.90
C ILE A 132 0.72 10.60 -20.57
N PRO A 133 -0.36 10.63 -19.76
CA PRO A 133 -1.01 11.89 -19.39
C PRO A 133 -0.05 12.93 -18.82
N GLY A 134 -0.25 14.21 -19.18
CA GLY A 134 0.56 15.32 -18.70
C GLY A 134 1.98 15.37 -19.26
N ASN A 135 2.21 14.76 -20.44
CA ASN A 135 3.51 14.73 -21.13
C ASN A 135 4.65 14.10 -20.32
N SER A 136 4.34 13.22 -19.36
CA SER A 136 5.35 12.45 -18.66
C SER A 136 6.04 11.47 -19.62
N LEU A 137 7.35 11.30 -19.48
CA LEU A 137 8.11 10.31 -20.25
C LEU A 137 8.05 8.91 -19.62
N VAL A 138 7.67 8.83 -18.35
CA VAL A 138 7.49 7.59 -17.61
C VAL A 138 6.40 7.74 -16.55
N GLU A 139 5.62 6.69 -16.36
CA GLU A 139 4.71 6.52 -15.23
C GLU A 139 5.03 5.20 -14.52
N ILE A 140 4.96 5.19 -13.20
CA ILE A 140 5.23 4.00 -12.40
C ILE A 140 4.16 3.85 -11.33
N ASP A 141 3.58 2.66 -11.21
CA ASP A 141 2.77 2.22 -10.08
C ASP A 141 3.42 1.03 -9.37
N CYS A 142 3.00 0.74 -8.14
CA CYS A 142 3.54 -0.41 -7.43
C CYS A 142 2.56 -1.03 -6.42
N ILE A 143 2.85 -2.28 -6.07
CA ILE A 143 2.25 -3.02 -4.97
C ILE A 143 3.34 -3.32 -3.96
N ALA A 144 3.09 -2.99 -2.68
CA ALA A 144 3.99 -3.20 -1.56
C ALA A 144 3.27 -3.88 -0.39
N TYR A 145 3.98 -4.06 0.73
CA TYR A 145 3.36 -4.45 1.99
C TYR A 145 3.73 -3.45 3.11
N ILE A 146 2.88 -3.40 4.14
CA ILE A 146 3.07 -2.58 5.34
C ILE A 146 3.61 -3.43 6.48
#